data_f9380f2f916b768feaeaaca671e7854d
#
_entry.id   f9380f2f916b768feaeaaca671e7854d
#
_cell.length_a   1.000
_cell.length_b   1.000
_cell.length_c   1.000
_cell.angle_alpha   90.00
_cell.angle_beta   90.00
_cell.angle_gamma   90.00
#
_symmetry.space_group_name_H-M   'P 1'
#
loop_
_entity.id
_entity.type
_entity.pdbx_description
1 polymer ?
#
loop_
_entity_poly.entity_id
_entity_poly.type
_entity_poly.pdbx_seq_one_letter_code
_entity_poly.pdbx_strand_id
1 'polypeptide(L)'
;MAAKRELVVSFGEMLIDFVPTVAGVSLAEAPAFVKAPGGAPANVAIAVARLGGAAAFVGKLGDDEFGRMLAGILRDNGVDVIKRAAVFHYGSISLIAEPCRTAHLHAMKVAKEAGALLSYDPNLREALWPSLEEARTKILSIWDQADIVKVSEVELEFLTGINSVEDDVAMKLWRPTFKLMLITLGDQGCKYYTKDFRGAVPSYKVQQVDTTGAGDAFIGSLLRKIVQDPSALQDKTKLEGAIKFANACGAITATKKGAIPSLPKEDEVLRLMEKA
;
A
#
# COMPACT_ATOMS: atom_id res chain seq x y z
N MET A 1 -7.55 -3.36 -31.26
CA MET A 1 -7.14 -2.57 -30.07
C MET A 1 -6.86 -3.54 -28.94
N ALA A 2 -5.66 -3.55 -28.34
CA ALA A 2 -5.42 -4.37 -27.17
C ALA A 2 -6.33 -3.86 -26.02
N ALA A 3 -7.05 -4.77 -25.35
CA ALA A 3 -7.89 -4.40 -24.23
C ALA A 3 -7.04 -3.67 -23.16
N LYS A 4 -7.49 -2.49 -22.73
CA LYS A 4 -6.81 -1.68 -21.72
C LYS A 4 -6.69 -2.52 -20.46
N ARG A 5 -5.47 -2.71 -19.98
CA ARG A 5 -5.22 -3.42 -18.73
C ARG A 5 -5.57 -2.48 -17.58
N GLU A 6 -6.56 -2.83 -16.78
CA GLU A 6 -7.03 -1.99 -15.67
C GLU A 6 -6.95 -2.71 -14.31
N LEU A 7 -6.52 -3.96 -14.28
CA LEU A 7 -6.47 -4.78 -13.07
C LEU A 7 -5.23 -4.49 -12.24
N VAL A 8 -5.44 -4.19 -10.95
CA VAL A 8 -4.40 -4.21 -9.92
C VAL A 8 -4.42 -5.56 -9.22
N VAL A 9 -3.31 -6.29 -9.26
CA VAL A 9 -3.14 -7.53 -8.49
C VAL A 9 -2.27 -7.23 -7.29
N SER A 10 -2.76 -7.57 -6.10
CA SER A 10 -2.02 -7.43 -4.84
C SER A 10 -1.65 -8.81 -4.31
N PHE A 11 -0.39 -8.96 -3.90
CA PHE A 11 0.17 -10.22 -3.42
C PHE A 11 0.71 -10.09 -2.01
N GLY A 12 0.32 -11.01 -1.14
CA GLY A 12 0.89 -11.11 0.20
C GLY A 12 -0.09 -11.66 1.24
N GLU A 13 -0.05 -11.09 2.43
CA GLU A 13 -0.85 -11.52 3.57
C GLU A 13 -2.23 -10.86 3.63
N MET A 14 -3.18 -11.63 4.16
CA MET A 14 -4.40 -11.14 4.76
C MET A 14 -4.51 -11.73 6.16
N LEU A 15 -4.78 -10.92 7.15
CA LEU A 15 -4.71 -11.29 8.55
C LEU A 15 -5.85 -10.67 9.37
N ILE A 16 -5.89 -10.98 10.65
CA ILE A 16 -6.82 -10.40 11.61
C ILE A 16 -6.02 -9.65 12.65
N ASP A 17 -6.27 -8.34 12.76
CA ASP A 17 -5.77 -7.53 13.85
C ASP A 17 -6.71 -7.67 15.07
N PHE A 18 -6.14 -7.94 16.23
CA PHE A 18 -6.84 -7.91 17.50
C PHE A 18 -6.64 -6.53 18.14
N VAL A 19 -7.62 -5.65 17.97
CA VAL A 19 -7.56 -4.26 18.42
C VAL A 19 -8.12 -4.17 19.85
N PRO A 20 -7.35 -3.67 20.85
CA PRO A 20 -7.87 -3.47 22.21
C PRO A 20 -9.12 -2.58 22.21
N THR A 21 -10.10 -2.96 23.04
CA THR A 21 -11.34 -2.15 23.20
C THR A 21 -11.11 -0.86 23.99
N VAL A 22 -10.01 -0.79 24.74
CA VAL A 22 -9.58 0.38 25.52
C VAL A 22 -8.30 0.93 24.91
N ALA A 23 -8.28 2.22 24.61
CA ALA A 23 -7.09 2.88 24.07
C ALA A 23 -6.02 3.09 25.15
N GLY A 24 -4.74 3.00 24.75
CA GLY A 24 -3.59 3.30 25.62
C GLY A 24 -3.21 2.21 26.63
N VAL A 25 -3.85 1.04 26.59
CA VAL A 25 -3.48 -0.11 27.39
C VAL A 25 -2.59 -1.09 26.61
N SER A 26 -1.71 -1.80 27.31
CA SER A 26 -0.92 -2.88 26.70
C SER A 26 -1.82 -4.05 26.28
N LEU A 27 -1.32 -4.92 25.39
CA LEU A 27 -2.06 -6.13 24.98
C LEU A 27 -2.39 -7.05 26.17
N ALA A 28 -1.52 -7.09 27.19
CA ALA A 28 -1.73 -7.91 28.39
C ALA A 28 -2.81 -7.31 29.33
N GLU A 29 -3.01 -6.01 29.32
CA GLU A 29 -3.97 -5.30 30.17
C GLU A 29 -5.32 -5.08 29.49
N ALA A 30 -5.40 -5.34 28.18
CA ALA A 30 -6.62 -5.15 27.42
C ALA A 30 -7.74 -6.11 27.91
N PRO A 31 -8.90 -5.59 28.37
CA PRO A 31 -9.98 -6.42 28.88
C PRO A 31 -10.71 -7.22 27.78
N ALA A 32 -10.62 -6.77 26.53
CA ALA A 32 -11.21 -7.42 25.36
C ALA A 32 -10.59 -6.86 24.07
N PHE A 33 -10.81 -7.59 22.96
CA PHE A 33 -10.35 -7.22 21.64
C PHE A 33 -11.49 -7.25 20.62
N VAL A 34 -11.45 -6.34 19.68
CA VAL A 34 -12.25 -6.39 18.47
C VAL A 34 -11.41 -7.00 17.35
N LYS A 35 -11.95 -7.97 16.63
CA LYS A 35 -11.34 -8.52 15.42
C LYS A 35 -11.48 -7.54 14.27
N ALA A 36 -10.38 -7.09 13.72
CA ALA A 36 -10.36 -6.26 12.52
C ALA A 36 -9.65 -7.01 11.39
N PRO A 37 -10.31 -7.29 10.26
CA PRO A 37 -9.63 -7.84 9.10
C PRO A 37 -8.65 -6.80 8.55
N GLY A 38 -7.45 -7.26 8.17
CA GLY A 38 -6.35 -6.41 7.71
C GLY A 38 -5.37 -7.18 6.83
N GLY A 39 -4.14 -6.70 6.81
CA GLY A 39 -3.08 -7.15 5.91
C GLY A 39 -2.88 -6.15 4.78
N ALA A 40 -1.68 -5.56 4.69
CA ALA A 40 -1.43 -4.45 3.78
C ALA A 40 -1.79 -4.76 2.32
N PRO A 41 -1.39 -5.89 1.71
CA PRO A 41 -1.77 -6.20 0.34
C PRO A 41 -3.28 -6.41 0.16
N ALA A 42 -3.97 -7.00 1.14
CA ALA A 42 -5.43 -7.16 1.10
C ALA A 42 -6.14 -5.81 1.19
N ASN A 43 -5.66 -4.91 2.07
CA ASN A 43 -6.18 -3.55 2.22
C ASN A 43 -6.05 -2.76 0.90
N VAL A 44 -4.91 -2.88 0.22
CA VAL A 44 -4.69 -2.25 -1.10
C VAL A 44 -5.68 -2.77 -2.15
N ALA A 45 -5.88 -4.10 -2.25
CA ALA A 45 -6.83 -4.67 -3.18
C ALA A 45 -8.27 -4.16 -2.92
N ILE A 46 -8.69 -4.13 -1.66
CA ILE A 46 -10.02 -3.65 -1.27
C ILE A 46 -10.15 -2.14 -1.51
N ALA A 47 -9.10 -1.36 -1.26
CA ALA A 47 -9.10 0.08 -1.55
C ALA A 47 -9.33 0.34 -3.05
N VAL A 48 -8.61 -0.35 -3.93
CA VAL A 48 -8.81 -0.26 -5.38
C VAL A 48 -10.26 -0.61 -5.75
N ALA A 49 -10.80 -1.71 -5.22
CA ALA A 49 -12.15 -2.18 -5.55
C ALA A 49 -13.23 -1.20 -5.06
N ARG A 50 -13.12 -0.67 -3.83
CA ARG A 50 -14.08 0.32 -3.28
C ARG A 50 -14.11 1.63 -4.03
N LEU A 51 -13.01 1.99 -4.67
CA LEU A 51 -12.89 3.15 -5.56
C LEU A 51 -13.35 2.84 -6.99
N GLY A 52 -14.00 1.70 -7.22
CA GLY A 52 -14.52 1.30 -8.53
C GLY A 52 -13.46 0.78 -9.50
N GLY A 53 -12.26 0.42 -9.01
CA GLY A 53 -11.20 -0.22 -9.80
C GLY A 53 -11.34 -1.75 -9.85
N ALA A 54 -10.75 -2.38 -10.87
CA ALA A 54 -10.62 -3.82 -10.90
C ALA A 54 -9.45 -4.25 -10.01
N ALA A 55 -9.70 -5.12 -9.05
CA ALA A 55 -8.70 -5.63 -8.12
C ALA A 55 -8.73 -7.16 -8.01
N ALA A 56 -7.57 -7.76 -7.80
CA ALA A 56 -7.43 -9.14 -7.42
C ALA A 56 -6.42 -9.29 -6.28
N PHE A 57 -6.60 -10.33 -5.48
CA PHE A 57 -5.71 -10.65 -4.39
C PHE A 57 -5.13 -12.05 -4.58
N VAL A 58 -3.83 -12.19 -4.34
CA VAL A 58 -3.13 -13.47 -4.31
C VAL A 58 -2.48 -13.63 -2.95
N GLY A 59 -2.91 -14.64 -2.21
CA GLY A 59 -2.40 -14.94 -0.86
C GLY A 59 -2.83 -16.31 -0.42
N LYS A 60 -2.43 -16.69 0.79
CA LYS A 60 -2.82 -17.95 1.42
C LYS A 60 -3.61 -17.68 2.69
N LEU A 61 -4.77 -18.30 2.80
CA LEU A 61 -5.62 -18.29 3.99
C LEU A 61 -5.66 -19.68 4.63
N GLY A 62 -5.98 -19.74 5.92
CA GLY A 62 -6.26 -20.99 6.61
C GLY A 62 -7.52 -21.67 6.05
N ASP A 63 -7.57 -23.01 6.11
CA ASP A 63 -8.80 -23.74 5.83
C ASP A 63 -9.61 -23.91 7.14
N ASP A 64 -9.97 -22.79 7.72
CA ASP A 64 -10.70 -22.69 8.97
C ASP A 64 -11.79 -21.61 8.88
N GLU A 65 -12.49 -21.36 9.99
CA GLU A 65 -13.55 -20.33 10.03
C GLU A 65 -13.02 -18.93 9.76
N PHE A 66 -11.80 -18.60 10.22
CA PHE A 66 -11.18 -17.30 9.98
C PHE A 66 -10.79 -17.14 8.52
N GLY A 67 -10.18 -18.15 7.89
CA GLY A 67 -9.84 -18.11 6.46
C GLY A 67 -11.09 -17.97 5.59
N ARG A 68 -12.18 -18.67 5.91
CA ARG A 68 -13.47 -18.52 5.19
C ARG A 68 -14.08 -17.12 5.38
N MET A 69 -14.01 -16.55 6.59
CA MET A 69 -14.43 -15.18 6.87
C MET A 69 -13.63 -14.17 6.03
N LEU A 70 -12.30 -14.29 6.03
CA LEU A 70 -11.41 -13.39 5.27
C LEU A 70 -11.66 -13.49 3.76
N ALA A 71 -11.82 -14.70 3.22
CA ALA A 71 -12.19 -14.91 1.81
C ALA A 71 -13.55 -14.30 1.48
N GLY A 72 -14.52 -14.36 2.41
CA GLY A 72 -15.81 -13.67 2.28
C GLY A 72 -15.64 -12.17 2.14
N ILE A 73 -14.83 -11.55 3.00
CA ILE A 73 -14.58 -10.11 2.98
C ILE A 73 -13.99 -9.66 1.63
N LEU A 74 -13.05 -10.41 1.04
CA LEU A 74 -12.53 -10.10 -0.29
C LEU A 74 -13.63 -10.12 -1.35
N ARG A 75 -14.45 -11.19 -1.38
CA ARG A 75 -15.59 -11.31 -2.32
C ARG A 75 -16.61 -10.20 -2.15
N ASP A 76 -16.99 -9.89 -0.91
CA ASP A 76 -18.00 -8.86 -0.58
C ASP A 76 -17.55 -7.46 -0.97
N ASN A 77 -16.23 -7.24 -1.07
CA ASN A 77 -15.64 -5.99 -1.57
C ASN A 77 -15.30 -6.04 -3.07
N GLY A 78 -15.70 -7.08 -3.81
CA GLY A 78 -15.52 -7.14 -5.27
C GLY A 78 -14.08 -7.39 -5.72
N VAL A 79 -13.25 -7.99 -4.86
CA VAL A 79 -11.89 -8.41 -5.22
C VAL A 79 -11.96 -9.78 -5.90
N ASP A 80 -11.62 -9.83 -7.19
CA ASP A 80 -11.79 -11.01 -8.06
C ASP A 80 -10.45 -11.68 -8.40
N VAL A 81 -10.50 -12.79 -9.14
CA VAL A 81 -9.38 -13.66 -9.50
C VAL A 81 -8.83 -13.31 -10.88
N ILE A 82 -7.54 -13.32 -10.99
CA ILE A 82 -6.57 -12.94 -12.01
C ILE A 82 -7.07 -12.94 -13.47
N LYS A 83 -7.23 -11.73 -14.03
CA LYS A 83 -7.07 -11.43 -15.45
C LYS A 83 -5.82 -10.54 -15.61
N ARG A 84 -5.25 -10.37 -16.81
CA ARG A 84 -3.98 -9.66 -17.08
C ARG A 84 -3.80 -8.39 -16.24
N ALA A 85 -2.90 -8.41 -15.24
CA ALA A 85 -2.60 -7.29 -14.37
C ALA A 85 -1.98 -6.10 -15.14
N ALA A 86 -2.40 -4.88 -14.82
CA ALA A 86 -1.69 -3.66 -15.16
C ALA A 86 -0.61 -3.35 -14.14
N VAL A 87 -0.91 -3.63 -12.86
CA VAL A 87 0.00 -3.46 -11.72
C VAL A 87 -0.01 -4.72 -10.87
N PHE A 88 1.16 -5.14 -10.45
CA PHE A 88 1.38 -6.16 -9.43
C PHE A 88 1.97 -5.47 -8.19
N HIS A 89 1.17 -5.41 -7.12
CA HIS A 89 1.54 -4.74 -5.88
C HIS A 89 1.88 -5.76 -4.79
N TYR A 90 2.92 -5.46 -3.99
CA TYR A 90 3.42 -6.36 -2.95
C TYR A 90 4.09 -5.62 -1.80
N GLY A 91 4.12 -6.27 -0.63
CA GLY A 91 4.83 -5.84 0.57
C GLY A 91 6.07 -6.67 0.87
N SER A 92 6.61 -6.58 2.09
CA SER A 92 7.82 -7.30 2.49
C SER A 92 7.61 -8.52 3.37
N ILE A 93 6.45 -8.69 4.00
CA ILE A 93 6.19 -9.78 4.95
C ILE A 93 6.40 -11.15 4.29
N SER A 94 5.98 -11.31 3.04
CA SER A 94 6.17 -12.54 2.26
C SER A 94 7.64 -12.87 1.92
N LEU A 95 8.58 -11.96 2.19
CA LEU A 95 10.02 -12.21 2.03
C LEU A 95 10.65 -12.86 3.27
N ILE A 96 9.96 -12.90 4.41
CA ILE A 96 10.50 -13.33 5.70
C ILE A 96 10.90 -14.80 5.67
N ALA A 97 10.00 -15.69 5.22
CA ALA A 97 10.18 -17.14 5.30
C ALA A 97 9.75 -17.88 4.04
N GLU A 98 10.31 -19.08 3.86
CA GLU A 98 9.86 -20.05 2.85
C GLU A 98 8.55 -20.74 3.31
N PRO A 99 7.68 -21.16 2.39
CA PRO A 99 7.79 -21.06 0.92
C PRO A 99 7.29 -19.73 0.33
N CYS A 100 6.83 -18.80 1.17
CA CYS A 100 6.23 -17.53 0.73
C CYS A 100 7.22 -16.69 -0.08
N ARG A 101 8.49 -16.66 0.32
CA ARG A 101 9.55 -15.92 -0.37
C ARG A 101 9.75 -16.42 -1.81
N THR A 102 9.90 -17.72 -2.01
CA THR A 102 10.04 -18.30 -3.35
C THR A 102 8.82 -18.00 -4.22
N ALA A 103 7.61 -18.12 -3.67
CA ALA A 103 6.37 -17.82 -4.38
C ALA A 103 6.30 -16.32 -4.76
N HIS A 104 6.70 -15.42 -3.86
CA HIS A 104 6.74 -13.98 -4.11
C HIS A 104 7.68 -13.64 -5.27
N LEU A 105 8.93 -14.10 -5.20
CA LEU A 105 9.92 -13.83 -6.25
C LEU A 105 9.49 -14.38 -7.62
N HIS A 106 8.85 -15.55 -7.63
CA HIS A 106 8.30 -16.13 -8.85
C HIS A 106 7.13 -15.29 -9.41
N ALA A 107 6.21 -14.85 -8.54
CA ALA A 107 5.07 -14.02 -8.93
C ALA A 107 5.52 -12.66 -9.51
N MET A 108 6.54 -12.02 -8.90
CA MET A 108 7.15 -10.80 -9.42
C MET A 108 7.71 -11.01 -10.83
N LYS A 109 8.45 -12.11 -11.04
CA LYS A 109 9.02 -12.46 -12.35
C LYS A 109 7.92 -12.62 -13.41
N VAL A 110 6.90 -13.42 -13.11
CA VAL A 110 5.76 -13.63 -14.02
C VAL A 110 5.03 -12.33 -14.34
N ALA A 111 4.78 -11.48 -13.34
CA ALA A 111 4.14 -10.20 -13.53
C ALA A 111 4.96 -9.27 -14.45
N LYS A 112 6.28 -9.20 -14.22
CA LYS A 112 7.20 -8.41 -15.03
C LYS A 112 7.26 -8.89 -16.48
N GLU A 113 7.37 -10.21 -16.70
CA GLU A 113 7.35 -10.82 -18.03
C GLU A 113 6.02 -10.59 -18.76
N ALA A 114 4.91 -10.51 -18.01
CA ALA A 114 3.60 -10.13 -18.54
C ALA A 114 3.45 -8.62 -18.82
N GLY A 115 4.45 -7.80 -18.46
CA GLY A 115 4.46 -6.35 -18.69
C GLY A 115 3.59 -5.57 -17.69
N ALA A 116 3.33 -6.10 -16.50
CA ALA A 116 2.73 -5.36 -15.40
C ALA A 116 3.76 -4.42 -14.75
N LEU A 117 3.31 -3.27 -14.24
CA LEU A 117 4.12 -2.44 -13.36
C LEU A 117 4.29 -3.12 -12.00
N LEU A 118 5.50 -3.16 -11.49
CA LEU A 118 5.79 -3.68 -10.16
C LEU A 118 5.72 -2.54 -9.14
N SER A 119 4.77 -2.62 -8.20
CA SER A 119 4.57 -1.64 -7.13
C SER A 119 4.95 -2.23 -5.78
N TYR A 120 5.89 -1.62 -5.11
CA TYR A 120 6.45 -2.08 -3.84
C TYR A 120 6.20 -1.09 -2.71
N ASP A 121 5.55 -1.55 -1.65
CA ASP A 121 5.48 -0.89 -0.36
C ASP A 121 6.06 -1.85 0.68
N PRO A 122 7.26 -1.61 1.23
CA PRO A 122 7.86 -2.52 2.22
C PRO A 122 6.92 -2.84 3.37
N ASN A 123 6.20 -1.85 3.84
CA ASN A 123 5.23 -1.95 4.94
C ASN A 123 5.84 -2.70 6.12
N LEU A 124 6.98 -2.21 6.58
CA LEU A 124 7.83 -2.85 7.59
C LEU A 124 7.06 -3.14 8.87
N ARG A 125 7.18 -4.38 9.33
CA ARG A 125 6.70 -4.85 10.64
C ARG A 125 7.88 -5.46 11.38
N GLU A 126 8.67 -4.63 12.06
CA GLU A 126 9.93 -5.01 12.70
C GLU A 126 9.80 -6.26 13.58
N ALA A 127 8.70 -6.37 14.35
CA ALA A 127 8.44 -7.48 15.24
C ALA A 127 8.29 -8.85 14.54
N LEU A 128 8.10 -8.89 13.22
CA LEU A 128 7.97 -10.13 12.45
C LEU A 128 9.30 -10.62 11.88
N TRP A 129 10.34 -9.79 11.91
CA TRP A 129 11.65 -10.12 11.36
C TRP A 129 12.58 -10.72 12.40
N PRO A 130 13.43 -11.69 12.03
CA PRO A 130 14.45 -12.24 12.92
C PRO A 130 15.44 -11.20 13.44
N SER A 131 15.78 -10.20 12.59
CA SER A 131 16.57 -9.03 12.95
C SER A 131 16.30 -7.87 12.00
N LEU A 132 16.60 -6.63 12.43
CA LEU A 132 16.50 -5.43 11.61
C LEU A 132 17.47 -5.44 10.43
N GLU A 133 18.63 -6.05 10.58
CA GLU A 133 19.62 -6.20 9.51
C GLU A 133 19.10 -7.15 8.42
N GLU A 134 18.53 -8.28 8.80
CA GLU A 134 17.91 -9.22 7.86
C GLU A 134 16.73 -8.57 7.14
N ALA A 135 15.88 -7.83 7.84
CA ALA A 135 14.79 -7.07 7.26
C ALA A 135 15.29 -6.12 6.17
N ARG A 136 16.27 -5.27 6.51
CA ARG A 136 16.87 -4.31 5.56
C ARG A 136 17.46 -5.01 4.35
N THR A 137 18.23 -6.07 4.57
CA THR A 137 18.86 -6.84 3.50
C THR A 137 17.84 -7.45 2.55
N LYS A 138 16.81 -8.11 3.07
CA LYS A 138 15.76 -8.74 2.24
C LYS A 138 14.88 -7.72 1.54
N ILE A 139 14.52 -6.62 2.20
CA ILE A 139 13.76 -5.53 1.60
C ILE A 139 14.53 -4.95 0.41
N LEU A 140 15.83 -4.64 0.59
CA LEU A 140 16.66 -4.09 -0.47
C LEU A 140 17.01 -5.10 -1.56
N SER A 141 16.93 -6.42 -1.31
CA SER A 141 17.27 -7.46 -2.30
C SER A 141 16.40 -7.45 -3.55
N ILE A 142 15.19 -6.89 -3.47
CA ILE A 142 14.24 -6.79 -4.59
C ILE A 142 13.99 -5.34 -5.02
N TRP A 143 14.69 -4.39 -4.41
CA TRP A 143 14.46 -2.95 -4.57
C TRP A 143 14.52 -2.50 -6.03
N ASP A 144 15.58 -2.91 -6.73
CA ASP A 144 15.84 -2.51 -8.12
C ASP A 144 14.86 -3.12 -9.14
N GLN A 145 13.99 -4.04 -8.70
CA GLN A 145 12.99 -4.67 -9.58
C GLN A 145 11.69 -3.86 -9.69
N ALA A 146 11.43 -2.97 -8.73
CA ALA A 146 10.20 -2.18 -8.69
C ALA A 146 10.19 -1.07 -9.75
N ASP A 147 8.99 -0.75 -10.23
CA ASP A 147 8.71 0.45 -11.04
C ASP A 147 8.18 1.59 -10.17
N ILE A 148 7.36 1.26 -9.17
CA ILE A 148 6.76 2.21 -8.23
C ILE A 148 7.13 1.76 -6.82
N VAL A 149 7.69 2.67 -6.03
CA VAL A 149 8.04 2.42 -4.63
C VAL A 149 7.35 3.45 -3.76
N LYS A 150 6.77 3.01 -2.65
CA LYS A 150 6.27 3.90 -1.59
C LYS A 150 6.92 3.49 -0.28
N VAL A 151 7.45 4.45 0.45
CA VAL A 151 7.92 4.30 1.83
C VAL A 151 7.32 5.40 2.72
N SER A 152 7.18 5.11 4.00
CA SER A 152 6.93 6.13 5.02
C SER A 152 8.23 6.83 5.44
N GLU A 153 8.13 7.95 6.15
CA GLU A 153 9.29 8.62 6.77
C GLU A 153 10.09 7.68 7.69
N VAL A 154 9.39 6.83 8.46
CA VAL A 154 10.00 5.83 9.35
C VAL A 154 10.76 4.76 8.56
N GLU A 155 10.19 4.30 7.44
CA GLU A 155 10.86 3.34 6.55
C GLU A 155 12.04 3.96 5.79
N LEU A 156 11.94 5.25 5.44
CA LEU A 156 13.08 5.99 4.86
C LEU A 156 14.26 6.04 5.84
N GLU A 157 14.00 6.40 7.11
CA GLU A 157 15.01 6.38 8.16
C GLU A 157 15.58 4.97 8.35
N PHE A 158 14.72 3.96 8.46
CA PHE A 158 15.14 2.57 8.62
C PHE A 158 16.04 2.10 7.48
N LEU A 159 15.69 2.40 6.22
CA LEU A 159 16.44 1.92 5.05
C LEU A 159 17.75 2.69 4.82
N THR A 160 17.79 3.97 5.16
CA THR A 160 18.98 4.83 4.94
C THR A 160 19.87 4.94 6.17
N GLY A 161 19.35 4.71 7.37
CA GLY A 161 20.01 4.97 8.64
C GLY A 161 20.09 6.47 8.99
N ILE A 162 19.33 7.33 8.29
CA ILE A 162 19.38 8.79 8.44
C ILE A 162 17.99 9.31 8.79
N ASN A 163 17.85 9.93 9.95
CA ASN A 163 16.62 10.59 10.39
C ASN A 163 16.47 11.94 9.70
N SER A 164 16.05 11.92 8.44
CA SER A 164 15.75 13.11 7.65
C SER A 164 14.90 12.72 6.43
N VAL A 165 13.99 13.62 6.05
CA VAL A 165 13.14 13.46 4.85
C VAL A 165 13.58 14.40 3.71
N GLU A 166 14.78 14.95 3.80
CA GLU A 166 15.31 15.83 2.77
C GLU A 166 15.60 15.07 1.46
N ASP A 167 15.60 15.79 0.35
CA ASP A 167 15.70 15.20 -0.98
C ASP A 167 16.99 14.40 -1.19
N ASP A 168 18.11 14.83 -0.60
CA ASP A 168 19.39 14.13 -0.70
C ASP A 168 19.37 12.76 0.02
N VAL A 169 18.62 12.64 1.12
CA VAL A 169 18.40 11.39 1.82
C VAL A 169 17.46 10.49 1.01
N ALA A 170 16.36 11.04 0.52
CA ALA A 170 15.42 10.32 -0.33
C ALA A 170 16.11 9.73 -1.57
N MET A 171 16.98 10.51 -2.21
CA MET A 171 17.69 10.11 -3.42
C MET A 171 18.72 8.97 -3.20
N LYS A 172 19.07 8.62 -1.95
CA LYS A 172 19.88 7.41 -1.67
C LYS A 172 19.10 6.13 -1.97
N LEU A 173 17.77 6.18 -1.88
CA LEU A 173 16.90 5.06 -2.22
C LEU A 173 16.47 5.04 -3.69
N TRP A 174 16.63 6.15 -4.42
CA TRP A 174 16.26 6.23 -5.83
C TRP A 174 17.04 5.23 -6.69
N ARG A 175 16.36 4.63 -7.65
CA ARG A 175 16.98 3.77 -8.67
C ARG A 175 16.54 4.19 -10.07
N PRO A 176 17.40 4.05 -11.09
CA PRO A 176 17.06 4.39 -12.48
C PRO A 176 15.90 3.56 -13.06
N THR A 177 15.61 2.42 -12.47
CA THR A 177 14.47 1.55 -12.82
C THR A 177 13.13 2.12 -12.39
N PHE A 178 13.12 3.02 -11.39
CA PHE A 178 11.88 3.57 -10.87
C PHE A 178 11.23 4.55 -11.85
N LYS A 179 9.92 4.41 -12.00
CA LYS A 179 9.05 5.40 -12.64
C LYS A 179 8.52 6.39 -11.63
N LEU A 180 8.34 5.93 -10.37
CA LEU A 180 7.83 6.77 -9.28
C LEU A 180 8.35 6.24 -7.94
N MET A 181 8.89 7.14 -7.11
CA MET A 181 9.15 6.91 -5.69
C MET A 181 8.35 7.91 -4.87
N LEU A 182 7.74 7.44 -3.80
CA LEU A 182 6.86 8.18 -2.91
C LEU A 182 7.37 8.06 -1.47
N ILE A 183 7.37 9.18 -0.75
CA ILE A 183 7.67 9.22 0.68
C ILE A 183 6.47 9.85 1.38
N THR A 184 5.72 9.05 2.11
CA THR A 184 4.57 9.52 2.88
C THR A 184 5.02 10.06 4.23
N LEU A 185 4.50 11.25 4.59
CA LEU A 185 4.88 12.05 5.76
C LEU A 185 3.67 12.25 6.70
N GLY A 186 2.83 11.23 6.83
CA GLY A 186 1.63 11.29 7.66
C GLY A 186 0.70 12.45 7.26
N ASP A 187 0.39 13.31 8.21
CA ASP A 187 -0.49 14.47 8.02
C ASP A 187 0.13 15.60 7.19
N GLN A 188 1.43 15.56 6.95
CA GLN A 188 2.12 16.52 6.07
C GLN A 188 1.95 16.17 4.58
N GLY A 189 1.50 14.97 4.25
CA GLY A 189 1.24 14.53 2.88
C GLY A 189 2.32 13.63 2.30
N CYS A 190 2.76 13.90 1.08
CA CYS A 190 3.67 13.02 0.35
C CYS A 190 4.67 13.80 -0.50
N LYS A 191 5.95 13.45 -0.41
CA LYS A 191 6.97 13.79 -1.40
C LYS A 191 6.97 12.74 -2.51
N TYR A 192 7.22 13.15 -3.75
CA TYR A 192 7.30 12.25 -4.89
C TYR A 192 8.47 12.58 -5.79
N TYR A 193 9.03 11.54 -6.41
CA TYR A 193 10.21 11.60 -7.27
C TYR A 193 9.95 10.75 -8.52
N THR A 194 10.17 11.35 -9.68
CA THR A 194 10.21 10.67 -10.98
C THR A 194 11.58 10.93 -11.62
N LYS A 195 11.81 10.39 -12.81
CA LYS A 195 13.03 10.69 -13.57
C LYS A 195 13.13 12.17 -13.95
N ASP A 196 11.99 12.80 -14.29
CA ASP A 196 11.97 14.10 -14.95
C ASP A 196 11.52 15.23 -14.02
N PHE A 197 10.79 14.91 -12.95
CA PHE A 197 10.29 15.91 -12.00
C PHE A 197 10.08 15.31 -10.59
N ARG A 198 10.02 16.20 -9.63
CA ARG A 198 9.75 15.89 -8.22
C ARG A 198 8.94 17.00 -7.57
N GLY A 199 8.39 16.73 -6.40
CA GLY A 199 7.64 17.71 -5.63
C GLY A 199 7.08 17.14 -4.34
N ALA A 200 6.21 17.92 -3.72
CA ALA A 200 5.46 17.53 -2.53
C ALA A 200 3.99 17.93 -2.68
N VAL A 201 3.11 17.08 -2.18
CA VAL A 201 1.66 17.32 -2.18
C VAL A 201 1.17 17.23 -0.74
N PRO A 202 0.60 18.31 -0.17
CA PRO A 202 0.13 18.32 1.21
C PRO A 202 -1.07 17.38 1.40
N SER A 203 -1.25 16.91 2.63
CA SER A 203 -2.40 16.12 3.02
C SER A 203 -3.58 17.00 3.42
N TYR A 204 -4.69 16.38 3.77
CA TYR A 204 -5.90 17.02 4.26
C TYR A 204 -5.94 16.99 5.78
N LYS A 205 -6.32 18.12 6.40
CA LYS A 205 -6.49 18.19 7.85
C LYS A 205 -7.74 17.47 8.28
N VAL A 206 -7.60 16.44 9.09
CA VAL A 206 -8.70 15.63 9.64
C VAL A 206 -8.47 15.38 11.13
N GLN A 207 -9.54 15.04 11.84
CA GLN A 207 -9.40 14.53 13.21
C GLN A 207 -9.00 13.05 13.15
N GLN A 208 -7.74 12.79 13.47
CA GLN A 208 -7.17 11.45 13.44
C GLN A 208 -7.70 10.60 14.61
N VAL A 209 -8.09 9.36 14.32
CA VAL A 209 -8.56 8.36 15.27
C VAL A 209 -7.65 7.13 15.28
N ASP A 210 -7.29 6.62 14.08
CA ASP A 210 -6.46 5.43 13.90
C ASP A 210 -5.83 5.46 12.51
N THR A 211 -4.51 5.37 12.43
CA THR A 211 -3.78 5.42 11.15
C THR A 211 -3.67 4.09 10.43
N THR A 212 -4.19 3.02 11.02
CA THR A 212 -4.15 1.67 10.44
C THR A 212 -4.81 1.66 9.06
N GLY A 213 -4.07 1.24 8.04
CA GLY A 213 -4.53 1.16 6.66
C GLY A 213 -4.49 2.49 5.88
N ALA A 214 -4.09 3.63 6.50
CA ALA A 214 -4.01 4.90 5.78
C ALA A 214 -2.99 4.87 4.62
N GLY A 215 -1.82 4.25 4.84
CA GLY A 215 -0.81 4.02 3.80
C GLY A 215 -1.32 3.11 2.68
N ASP A 216 -2.07 2.06 3.04
CA ASP A 216 -2.65 1.12 2.07
C ASP A 216 -3.75 1.80 1.23
N ALA A 217 -4.59 2.64 1.87
CA ALA A 217 -5.59 3.46 1.18
C ALA A 217 -4.93 4.45 0.20
N PHE A 218 -3.84 5.09 0.63
CA PHE A 218 -3.04 5.98 -0.21
C PHE A 218 -2.51 5.26 -1.43
N ILE A 219 -1.73 4.18 -1.25
CA ILE A 219 -1.11 3.50 -2.40
C ILE A 219 -2.16 2.83 -3.29
N GLY A 220 -3.19 2.18 -2.73
CA GLY A 220 -4.26 1.54 -3.50
C GLY A 220 -5.00 2.54 -4.40
N SER A 221 -5.35 3.71 -3.86
CA SER A 221 -6.03 4.77 -4.61
C SER A 221 -5.13 5.40 -5.68
N LEU A 222 -3.84 5.59 -5.39
CA LEU A 222 -2.86 6.08 -6.37
C LEU A 222 -2.69 5.11 -7.53
N LEU A 223 -2.52 3.81 -7.24
CA LEU A 223 -2.42 2.77 -8.28
C LEU A 223 -3.69 2.73 -9.14
N ARG A 224 -4.87 2.88 -8.54
CA ARG A 224 -6.14 2.99 -9.27
C ARG A 224 -6.12 4.17 -10.27
N LYS A 225 -5.65 5.36 -9.85
CA LYS A 225 -5.55 6.54 -10.73
C LYS A 225 -4.50 6.34 -11.84
N ILE A 226 -3.34 5.76 -11.53
CA ILE A 226 -2.29 5.44 -12.52
C ILE A 226 -2.81 4.44 -13.56
N VAL A 227 -3.56 3.42 -13.17
CA VAL A 227 -4.13 2.44 -14.10
C VAL A 227 -5.18 3.06 -15.01
N GLN A 228 -5.98 3.99 -14.48
CA GLN A 228 -6.94 4.77 -15.27
C GLN A 228 -6.27 5.66 -16.32
N ASP A 229 -5.21 6.35 -15.91
CA ASP A 229 -4.43 7.22 -16.79
C ASP A 229 -2.91 7.01 -16.58
N PRO A 230 -2.28 6.05 -17.28
CA PRO A 230 -0.85 5.78 -17.14
C PRO A 230 0.05 6.97 -17.53
N SER A 231 -0.48 7.97 -18.28
CA SER A 231 0.26 9.18 -18.61
C SER A 231 0.59 10.05 -17.39
N ALA A 232 -0.11 9.82 -16.26
CA ALA A 232 0.18 10.52 -15.01
C ALA A 232 1.62 10.32 -14.54
N LEU A 233 2.27 9.21 -14.86
CA LEU A 233 3.69 8.98 -14.53
C LEU A 233 4.66 9.88 -15.32
N GLN A 234 4.20 10.55 -16.36
CA GLN A 234 4.97 11.42 -17.25
C GLN A 234 4.48 12.88 -17.24
N ASP A 235 3.38 13.15 -16.55
CA ASP A 235 2.76 14.48 -16.47
C ASP A 235 2.66 14.91 -15.00
N LYS A 236 3.39 15.95 -14.64
CA LYS A 236 3.46 16.47 -13.27
C LYS A 236 2.08 16.83 -12.71
N THR A 237 1.26 17.53 -13.49
CA THR A 237 -0.06 18.00 -13.05
C THR A 237 -1.01 16.84 -12.80
N LYS A 238 -1.00 15.85 -13.68
CA LYS A 238 -1.81 14.63 -13.51
C LYS A 238 -1.35 13.81 -12.31
N LEU A 239 -0.04 13.65 -12.13
CA LEU A 239 0.50 12.93 -10.99
C LEU A 239 0.15 13.61 -9.67
N GLU A 240 0.32 14.92 -9.58
CA GLU A 240 -0.07 15.69 -8.38
C GLU A 240 -1.58 15.57 -8.09
N GLY A 241 -2.41 15.58 -9.12
CA GLY A 241 -3.85 15.32 -8.99
C GLY A 241 -4.15 13.93 -8.43
N ALA A 242 -3.46 12.91 -8.93
CA ALA A 242 -3.57 11.54 -8.41
C ALA A 242 -3.08 11.40 -6.96
N ILE A 243 -1.99 12.08 -6.60
CA ILE A 243 -1.46 12.10 -5.23
C ILE A 243 -2.41 12.87 -4.29
N LYS A 244 -3.01 13.98 -4.72
CA LYS A 244 -4.05 14.70 -3.94
C LYS A 244 -5.21 13.77 -3.61
N PHE A 245 -5.70 13.02 -4.58
CA PHE A 245 -6.75 12.02 -4.37
C PHE A 245 -6.30 10.94 -3.38
N ALA A 246 -5.07 10.45 -3.51
CA ALA A 246 -4.49 9.45 -2.62
C ALA A 246 -4.33 9.95 -1.17
N ASN A 247 -3.87 11.18 -0.99
CA ASN A 247 -3.81 11.84 0.32
C ASN A 247 -5.19 11.96 0.97
N ALA A 248 -6.23 12.29 0.20
CA ALA A 248 -7.61 12.34 0.70
C ALA A 248 -8.09 10.96 1.16
N CYS A 249 -7.79 9.90 0.41
CA CYS A 249 -8.12 8.52 0.82
C CYS A 249 -7.44 8.13 2.13
N GLY A 250 -6.14 8.40 2.27
CA GLY A 250 -5.39 8.15 3.50
C GLY A 250 -5.93 8.95 4.69
N ALA A 251 -6.23 10.25 4.47
CA ALA A 251 -6.80 11.11 5.49
C ALA A 251 -8.17 10.60 6.00
N ILE A 252 -9.10 10.23 5.10
CA ILE A 252 -10.41 9.68 5.50
C ILE A 252 -10.22 8.36 6.26
N THR A 253 -9.35 7.49 5.81
CA THR A 253 -9.06 6.22 6.49
C THR A 253 -8.61 6.46 7.92
N ALA A 254 -7.79 7.46 8.17
CA ALA A 254 -7.30 7.82 9.50
C ALA A 254 -8.39 8.37 10.45
N THR A 255 -9.58 8.69 10.00
CA THR A 255 -10.69 9.18 10.84
C THR A 255 -11.51 8.11 11.53
N LYS A 256 -11.28 6.83 11.21
CA LYS A 256 -12.07 5.69 11.72
C LYS A 256 -11.13 4.60 12.24
N LYS A 257 -11.64 3.67 13.06
CA LYS A 257 -10.85 2.54 13.57
C LYS A 257 -10.78 1.39 12.59
N GLY A 258 -9.59 0.79 12.49
CA GLY A 258 -9.28 -0.39 11.68
C GLY A 258 -9.10 -0.07 10.20
N ALA A 259 -8.39 -0.91 9.45
CA ALA A 259 -8.05 -0.68 8.06
C ALA A 259 -9.27 -0.80 7.12
N ILE A 260 -9.71 -2.02 6.83
CA ILE A 260 -10.78 -2.28 5.84
C ILE A 260 -12.08 -1.52 6.14
N PRO A 261 -12.59 -1.46 7.38
CA PRO A 261 -13.82 -0.71 7.67
C PRO A 261 -13.71 0.79 7.36
N SER A 262 -12.50 1.33 7.44
CA SER A 262 -12.21 2.76 7.28
C SER A 262 -11.94 3.20 5.84
N LEU A 263 -11.69 2.27 4.93
CA LEU A 263 -11.41 2.56 3.52
C LEU A 263 -12.59 3.31 2.87
N PRO A 264 -12.36 4.50 2.27
CA PRO A 264 -13.42 5.32 1.71
C PRO A 264 -13.97 4.78 0.38
N LYS A 265 -15.17 5.26 0.03
CA LYS A 265 -15.70 5.24 -1.32
C LYS A 265 -15.33 6.52 -2.06
N GLU A 266 -15.39 6.49 -3.40
CA GLU A 266 -14.95 7.62 -4.23
C GLU A 266 -15.73 8.91 -3.94
N ASP A 267 -17.04 8.84 -3.66
CA ASP A 267 -17.85 9.99 -3.33
C ASP A 267 -17.47 10.67 -2.00
N GLU A 268 -17.00 9.90 -1.00
CA GLU A 268 -16.46 10.44 0.25
C GLU A 268 -15.17 11.23 -0.01
N VAL A 269 -14.32 10.70 -0.89
CA VAL A 269 -13.03 11.33 -1.26
C VAL A 269 -13.27 12.64 -1.98
N LEU A 270 -14.15 12.64 -3.00
CA LEU A 270 -14.47 13.86 -3.77
C LEU A 270 -15.06 14.95 -2.87
N ARG A 271 -15.96 14.59 -1.96
CA ARG A 271 -16.51 15.55 -0.97
C ARG A 271 -15.46 16.17 -0.05
N LEU A 272 -14.42 15.42 0.35
CA LEU A 272 -13.33 15.99 1.14
C LEU A 272 -12.50 16.96 0.29
N MET A 273 -12.19 16.59 -0.95
CA MET A 273 -11.39 17.41 -1.86
C MET A 273 -12.08 18.73 -2.25
N GLU A 274 -13.41 18.76 -2.34
CA GLU A 274 -14.20 19.97 -2.65
C GLU A 274 -14.25 20.98 -1.48
N LYS A 275 -14.04 20.51 -0.25
CA LYS A 275 -14.11 21.35 0.96
C LYS A 275 -12.76 21.97 1.35
N ALA A 276 -11.69 21.53 0.75
CA ALA A 276 -10.32 21.95 1.05
C ALA A 276 -9.78 22.95 0.03
#